data_c8b909ebc70acd9e269930f17041b242
#
_entry.id   c8b909ebc70acd9e269930f17041b242
#
_cell.length_a   1.000
_cell.length_b   1.000
_cell.length_c   1.000
_cell.angle_alpha   90.00
_cell.angle_beta   90.00
_cell.angle_gamma   90.00
#
_symmetry.space_group_name_H-M   'P 1'
#
loop_
_entity.id
_entity.type
_entity.pdbx_description
1 polymer ?
#
loop_
_entity_poly.entity_id
_entity_poly.type
_entity_poly.pdbx_seq_one_letter_code
_entity_poly.pdbx_strand_id
1 'polypeptide(L)'
;MIGSFRIRLLVVIVLSALAGFLMQASPGSRQTVEPVIKYIMGKNYNVEAVFSRMAAKIGSYTSTPVTTDNVLQLPCRFTGIDRNYGWFFNLKENKQEFYPGINLKVEDNSLVRPVMPGQVEKITVDGNTRSILIKHDSGYYSLYGGLKEILVTENDKVILDSVLGKTNKTFYFELRNQDGPVDPQYIFK
;
A
#
# COMPACT_ATOMS: atom_id res chain seq x y z
N MET A 1 -20.33 4.67 -14.90
CA MET A 1 -19.43 3.57 -14.51
C MET A 1 -19.72 3.20 -13.06
N ILE A 2 -20.26 2.01 -12.81
CA ILE A 2 -20.54 1.52 -11.46
C ILE A 2 -19.17 1.14 -10.87
N GLY A 3 -18.75 1.86 -9.84
CA GLY A 3 -17.42 1.69 -9.26
C GLY A 3 -17.19 0.26 -8.76
N SER A 4 -15.98 -0.25 -8.97
CA SER A 4 -15.51 -1.60 -8.59
C SER A 4 -15.88 -2.03 -7.15
N PHE A 5 -15.95 -1.06 -6.24
CA PHE A 5 -16.36 -1.28 -4.84
C PHE A 5 -17.82 -1.72 -4.71
N ARG A 6 -18.74 -1.10 -5.47
CA ARG A 6 -20.18 -1.44 -5.42
C ARG A 6 -20.45 -2.84 -5.94
N ILE A 7 -19.71 -3.25 -6.98
CA ILE A 7 -19.81 -4.61 -7.54
C ILE A 7 -19.28 -5.64 -6.53
N ARG A 8 -18.16 -5.38 -5.86
CA ARG A 8 -17.60 -6.26 -4.82
C ARG A 8 -18.53 -6.39 -3.62
N LEU A 9 -19.13 -5.28 -3.17
CA LEU A 9 -20.11 -5.28 -2.08
C LEU A 9 -21.35 -6.08 -2.45
N LEU A 10 -21.86 -5.93 -3.68
CA LEU A 10 -23.01 -6.66 -4.18
C LEU A 10 -22.75 -8.17 -4.26
N VAL A 11 -21.56 -8.58 -4.73
CA VAL A 11 -21.14 -9.99 -4.76
C VAL A 11 -21.08 -10.59 -3.35
N VAL A 12 -20.52 -9.87 -2.38
CA VAL A 12 -20.46 -10.32 -0.99
C VAL A 12 -21.87 -10.47 -0.39
N ILE A 13 -22.78 -9.51 -0.64
CA ILE A 13 -24.16 -9.58 -0.16
C ILE A 13 -24.90 -10.77 -0.79
N VAL A 14 -24.74 -11.00 -2.09
CA VAL A 14 -25.37 -12.13 -2.79
C VAL A 14 -24.84 -13.47 -2.27
N LEU A 15 -23.51 -13.58 -2.07
CA LEU A 15 -22.90 -14.80 -1.53
C LEU A 15 -23.33 -15.07 -0.08
N SER A 16 -23.42 -14.04 0.76
CA SER A 16 -23.89 -14.21 2.14
C SER A 16 -25.38 -14.54 2.22
N ALA A 17 -26.21 -13.95 1.36
CA ALA A 17 -27.64 -14.29 1.25
C ALA A 17 -27.83 -15.72 0.74
N LEU A 18 -27.04 -16.16 -0.24
CA LEU A 18 -27.06 -17.52 -0.77
C LEU A 18 -26.64 -18.54 0.30
N ALA A 19 -25.58 -18.25 1.06
CA ALA A 19 -25.13 -19.08 2.17
C ALA A 19 -26.20 -19.18 3.27
N GLY A 20 -26.85 -18.05 3.63
CA GLY A 20 -27.95 -18.03 4.60
C GLY A 20 -29.15 -18.83 4.13
N PHE A 21 -29.51 -18.72 2.84
CA PHE A 21 -30.61 -19.49 2.25
C PHE A 21 -30.33 -21.01 2.24
N LEU A 22 -29.09 -21.39 1.89
CA LEU A 22 -28.66 -22.81 1.93
C LEU A 22 -28.64 -23.36 3.35
N MET A 23 -28.36 -22.56 4.37
CA MET A 23 -28.41 -22.98 5.77
C MET A 23 -29.87 -23.08 6.31
N GLN A 24 -30.81 -22.39 5.70
CA GLN A 24 -32.23 -22.40 6.13
C GLN A 24 -33.07 -23.44 5.39
N ALA A 25 -32.64 -23.93 4.25
CA ALA A 25 -33.34 -24.89 3.41
C ALA A 25 -33.04 -26.33 3.80
N SER A 26 -33.64 -26.84 4.85
CA SER A 26 -33.79 -28.24 5.27
C SER A 26 -32.74 -28.80 6.27
N PRO A 27 -33.20 -29.63 7.24
CA PRO A 27 -32.36 -30.33 8.20
C PRO A 27 -31.35 -31.33 7.57
N GLY A 28 -31.56 -31.75 6.32
CA GLY A 28 -30.68 -32.69 5.60
C GLY A 28 -29.47 -32.08 4.96
N SER A 29 -29.44 -30.78 4.73
CA SER A 29 -28.31 -30.11 4.07
C SER A 29 -27.09 -29.89 5.01
N ARG A 30 -27.30 -29.92 6.32
CA ARG A 30 -26.21 -29.80 7.31
C ARG A 30 -25.20 -30.94 7.21
N GLN A 31 -25.67 -32.19 6.96
CA GLN A 31 -24.79 -33.33 6.81
C GLN A 31 -23.94 -33.30 5.54
N THR A 32 -24.38 -32.59 4.51
CA THR A 32 -23.66 -32.51 3.23
C THR A 32 -22.70 -31.33 3.18
N VAL A 33 -22.98 -30.27 3.92
CA VAL A 33 -22.19 -29.02 3.90
C VAL A 33 -21.01 -29.09 4.90
N GLU A 34 -21.19 -29.76 6.04
CA GLU A 34 -20.18 -29.88 7.09
C GLU A 34 -18.86 -30.51 6.62
N PRO A 35 -18.86 -31.63 5.85
CA PRO A 35 -17.62 -32.21 5.34
C PRO A 35 -16.94 -31.30 4.29
N VAL A 36 -17.71 -30.54 3.50
CA VAL A 36 -17.17 -29.61 2.50
C VAL A 36 -16.50 -28.41 3.17
N ILE A 37 -17.11 -27.87 4.21
CA ILE A 37 -16.52 -26.76 4.99
C ILE A 37 -15.25 -27.23 5.72
N LYS A 38 -15.28 -28.41 6.37
CA LYS A 38 -14.08 -29.01 7.00
C LYS A 38 -12.98 -29.30 6.00
N TYR A 39 -13.31 -29.74 4.79
CA TYR A 39 -12.36 -29.97 3.72
C TYR A 39 -11.72 -28.67 3.22
N ILE A 40 -12.50 -27.59 3.09
CA ILE A 40 -12.02 -26.27 2.67
C ILE A 40 -11.18 -25.61 3.78
N MET A 41 -11.59 -25.72 5.03
CA MET A 41 -10.84 -25.13 6.17
C MET A 41 -9.61 -25.93 6.58
N GLY A 42 -9.58 -27.24 6.32
CA GLY A 42 -8.45 -28.13 6.65
C GLY A 42 -7.31 -28.13 5.62
N LYS A 43 -7.52 -27.54 4.45
CA LYS A 43 -6.48 -27.42 3.43
C LYS A 43 -5.88 -26.02 3.49
N ASN A 44 -4.61 -25.92 3.82
CA ASN A 44 -3.81 -24.73 3.56
C ASN A 44 -3.76 -24.50 2.05
N TYR A 45 -4.73 -23.76 1.53
CA TYR A 45 -4.65 -23.27 0.18
C TYR A 45 -3.51 -22.25 0.11
N ASN A 46 -2.48 -22.59 -0.65
CA ASN A 46 -1.48 -21.59 -1.01
C ASN A 46 -2.14 -20.58 -1.95
N VAL A 47 -2.75 -19.56 -1.32
CA VAL A 47 -3.54 -18.53 -2.00
C VAL A 47 -2.68 -17.81 -3.04
N GLU A 48 -1.37 -17.70 -2.77
CA GLU A 48 -0.39 -17.14 -3.72
C GLU A 48 -0.28 -17.93 -5.01
N ALA A 49 -0.29 -19.27 -4.94
CA ALA A 49 -0.24 -20.13 -6.13
C ALA A 49 -1.53 -20.08 -6.96
N VAL A 50 -2.67 -19.84 -6.34
CA VAL A 50 -3.96 -19.67 -7.04
C VAL A 50 -4.03 -18.27 -7.68
N PHE A 51 -3.60 -17.23 -6.97
CA PHE A 51 -3.53 -15.88 -7.49
C PHE A 51 -2.52 -15.74 -8.64
N SER A 52 -1.35 -16.37 -8.55
CA SER A 52 -0.35 -16.34 -9.62
C SER A 52 -0.85 -17.08 -10.88
N ARG A 53 -1.59 -18.18 -10.75
CA ARG A 53 -2.21 -18.88 -11.87
C ARG A 53 -3.38 -18.10 -12.49
N MET A 54 -4.17 -17.37 -11.71
CA MET A 54 -5.20 -16.47 -12.23
C MET A 54 -4.59 -15.23 -12.90
N ALA A 55 -3.57 -14.62 -12.29
CA ALA A 55 -2.86 -13.49 -12.87
C ALA A 55 -2.19 -13.86 -14.21
N ALA A 56 -1.61 -15.06 -14.33
CA ALA A 56 -1.04 -15.56 -15.57
C ALA A 56 -2.08 -15.79 -16.70
N LYS A 57 -3.34 -16.05 -16.33
CA LYS A 57 -4.43 -16.25 -17.33
C LYS A 57 -5.09 -14.95 -17.78
N ILE A 58 -5.00 -13.88 -16.98
CA ILE A 58 -5.54 -12.55 -17.32
C ILE A 58 -4.47 -11.69 -18.03
N GLY A 59 -3.21 -12.09 -17.97
CA GLY A 59 -2.04 -11.36 -18.48
C GLY A 59 -1.62 -11.64 -19.92
N SER A 60 -2.49 -12.21 -20.78
CA SER A 60 -2.16 -12.38 -22.20
C SER A 60 -2.42 -11.13 -23.04
N TYR A 61 -2.10 -9.96 -22.51
CA TYR A 61 -1.85 -8.80 -23.36
C TYR A 61 -0.34 -8.57 -23.37
N THR A 62 0.23 -8.84 -24.53
CA THR A 62 1.62 -8.63 -24.91
C THR A 62 2.13 -7.27 -24.47
N SER A 63 2.81 -7.22 -23.36
CA SER A 63 3.82 -6.22 -23.09
C SER A 63 5.15 -6.95 -23.00
N THR A 64 6.03 -6.65 -23.95
CA THR A 64 7.45 -7.00 -23.88
C THR A 64 7.96 -6.78 -22.46
N PRO A 65 8.67 -7.73 -21.85
CA PRO A 65 9.28 -7.49 -20.55
C PRO A 65 10.39 -6.46 -20.73
N VAL A 66 10.09 -5.20 -20.43
CA VAL A 66 11.12 -4.27 -20.03
C VAL A 66 11.49 -4.73 -18.63
N THR A 67 12.54 -5.52 -18.51
CA THR A 67 13.23 -5.82 -17.27
C THR A 67 13.90 -4.54 -16.78
N THR A 68 13.12 -3.64 -16.21
CA THR A 68 13.59 -2.74 -15.19
C THR A 68 13.16 -3.38 -13.89
N ASP A 69 14.09 -4.05 -13.23
CA ASP A 69 13.98 -4.37 -11.82
C ASP A 69 13.63 -3.06 -11.12
N ASN A 70 12.36 -2.88 -10.74
CA ASN A 70 11.94 -1.80 -9.88
C ASN A 70 12.48 -2.14 -8.47
N VAL A 71 13.78 -2.00 -8.31
CA VAL A 71 14.46 -2.13 -7.04
C VAL A 71 13.99 -0.96 -6.19
N LEU A 72 13.02 -1.22 -5.33
CA LEU A 72 12.62 -0.27 -4.31
C LEU A 72 13.70 -0.23 -3.24
N GLN A 73 14.20 0.96 -2.94
CA GLN A 73 15.15 1.15 -1.87
C GLN A 73 14.53 1.83 -0.66
N LEU A 74 15.13 1.63 0.51
CA LEU A 74 14.78 2.36 1.71
C LEU A 74 15.06 3.86 1.52
N PRO A 75 14.11 4.76 1.84
CA PRO A 75 14.31 6.19 1.69
C PRO A 75 15.36 6.75 2.65
N CYS A 76 15.48 6.17 3.84
CA CYS A 76 16.49 6.53 4.83
C CYS A 76 16.68 5.39 5.85
N ARG A 77 17.74 5.47 6.66
CA ARG A 77 17.90 4.59 7.83
C ARG A 77 16.91 5.01 8.92
N PHE A 78 16.29 4.03 9.57
CA PHE A 78 15.35 4.26 10.66
C PHE A 78 15.70 3.39 11.86
N THR A 79 15.31 3.83 13.05
CA THR A 79 15.56 3.14 14.33
C THR A 79 14.29 2.44 14.85
N GLY A 80 13.14 2.77 14.30
CA GLY A 80 11.86 2.16 14.66
C GLY A 80 10.69 2.78 13.91
N ILE A 81 9.54 2.12 14.01
CA ILE A 81 8.29 2.60 13.44
C ILE A 81 7.49 3.24 14.55
N ASP A 82 7.04 4.49 14.34
CA ASP A 82 6.20 5.23 15.28
C ASP A 82 4.72 5.01 14.99
N ARG A 83 4.36 4.97 13.70
CA ARG A 83 2.99 4.70 13.24
C ARG A 83 3.00 3.95 11.91
N ASN A 84 2.22 2.87 11.85
CA ASN A 84 2.04 2.06 10.64
C ASN A 84 0.93 2.61 9.74
N TYR A 85 1.00 2.23 8.47
CA TYR A 85 -0.09 2.35 7.51
C TYR A 85 -1.33 1.55 7.97
N GLY A 86 -2.52 2.06 7.68
CA GLY A 86 -3.77 1.35 7.89
C GLY A 86 -4.74 2.03 8.86
N TRP A 87 -5.78 1.29 9.22
CA TRP A 87 -6.79 1.77 10.14
C TRP A 87 -6.33 1.69 11.59
N PHE A 88 -6.56 2.76 12.35
CA PHE A 88 -6.34 2.78 13.80
C PHE A 88 -7.51 3.48 14.50
N PHE A 89 -7.66 3.19 15.79
CA PHE A 89 -8.69 3.83 16.61
C PHE A 89 -8.10 5.02 17.34
N ASN A 90 -8.61 6.21 17.05
CA ASN A 90 -8.22 7.44 17.74
C ASN A 90 -9.03 7.57 19.02
N LEU A 91 -8.40 7.27 20.16
CA LEU A 91 -9.04 7.33 21.48
C LEU A 91 -9.48 8.74 21.88
N LYS A 92 -8.82 9.79 21.39
CA LYS A 92 -9.17 11.18 21.73
C LYS A 92 -10.45 11.63 21.05
N GLU A 93 -10.63 11.22 19.79
CA GLU A 93 -11.77 11.58 18.97
C GLU A 93 -12.85 10.48 18.92
N ASN A 94 -12.57 9.35 19.59
CA ASN A 94 -13.45 8.17 19.65
C ASN A 94 -13.93 7.72 18.26
N LYS A 95 -13.03 7.73 17.28
CA LYS A 95 -13.34 7.33 15.90
C LYS A 95 -12.23 6.50 15.27
N GLN A 96 -12.58 5.71 14.26
CA GLN A 96 -11.61 5.07 13.39
C GLN A 96 -11.07 6.07 12.36
N GLU A 97 -9.75 6.09 12.21
CA GLU A 97 -9.04 6.91 11.23
C GLU A 97 -8.11 6.05 10.39
N PHE A 98 -7.99 6.41 9.12
CA PHE A 98 -7.05 5.76 8.21
C PHE A 98 -5.77 6.58 8.10
N TYR A 99 -4.62 5.92 8.31
CA TYR A 99 -3.31 6.54 8.16
C TYR A 99 -2.66 6.07 6.85
N PRO A 100 -2.48 6.96 5.86
CA PRO A 100 -2.15 6.55 4.49
C PRO A 100 -0.66 6.27 4.26
N GLY A 101 0.18 6.43 5.26
CA GLY A 101 1.63 6.25 5.17
C GLY A 101 2.21 5.56 6.38
N ILE A 102 3.50 5.77 6.60
CA ILE A 102 4.24 5.26 7.74
C ILE A 102 5.04 6.39 8.38
N ASN A 103 5.04 6.44 9.71
CA ASN A 103 5.91 7.34 10.47
C ASN A 103 7.08 6.56 11.06
N LEU A 104 8.28 7.03 10.80
CA LEU A 104 9.52 6.40 11.22
C LEU A 104 10.24 7.27 12.24
N LYS A 105 10.85 6.61 13.23
CA LYS A 105 11.87 7.22 14.10
C LYS A 105 13.19 7.12 13.39
N VAL A 106 13.85 8.25 13.21
CA VAL A 106 15.11 8.37 12.46
C VAL A 106 16.11 9.19 13.25
N GLU A 107 17.36 9.07 12.90
CA GLU A 107 18.37 9.99 13.41
C GLU A 107 18.24 11.37 12.77
N ASP A 108 18.46 12.43 13.54
CA ASP A 108 18.43 13.81 13.01
C ASP A 108 19.52 13.98 11.93
N ASN A 109 19.18 14.70 10.86
CA ASN A 109 20.04 14.93 9.69
C ASN A 109 20.35 13.66 8.85
N SER A 110 19.60 12.57 8.96
CA SER A 110 19.73 11.43 8.05
C SER A 110 19.40 11.83 6.61
N LEU A 111 20.20 11.36 5.66
CA LEU A 111 19.97 11.63 4.25
C LEU A 111 18.75 10.85 3.75
N VAL A 112 17.89 11.54 3.00
CA VAL A 112 16.69 10.97 2.36
C VAL A 112 16.96 10.81 0.88
N ARG A 113 16.66 9.61 0.36
CA ARG A 113 16.79 9.24 -1.05
C ARG A 113 15.42 8.82 -1.62
N PRO A 114 15.20 8.93 -2.93
CA PRO A 114 13.96 8.45 -3.53
C PRO A 114 13.90 6.92 -3.49
N VAL A 115 12.72 6.36 -3.25
CA VAL A 115 12.50 4.89 -3.28
C VAL A 115 12.55 4.32 -4.70
N MET A 116 12.27 5.14 -5.70
CA MET A 116 12.30 4.85 -7.14
C MET A 116 12.75 6.10 -7.90
N PRO A 117 13.30 5.96 -9.12
CA PRO A 117 13.52 7.09 -10.02
C PRO A 117 12.21 7.82 -10.37
N GLY A 118 12.29 9.13 -10.59
CA GLY A 118 11.12 9.94 -10.93
C GLY A 118 11.44 11.41 -11.10
N GLN A 119 10.41 12.24 -10.97
CA GLN A 119 10.51 13.69 -11.04
C GLN A 119 9.83 14.32 -9.83
N VAL A 120 10.48 15.33 -9.25
CA VAL A 120 9.90 16.14 -8.17
C VAL A 120 8.70 16.91 -8.72
N GLU A 121 7.50 16.55 -8.28
CA GLU A 121 6.27 17.19 -8.74
C GLU A 121 5.93 18.42 -7.92
N LYS A 122 6.11 18.33 -6.60
CA LYS A 122 5.76 19.41 -5.68
C LYS A 122 6.63 19.41 -4.43
N ILE A 123 6.98 20.60 -3.98
CA ILE A 123 7.59 20.85 -2.68
C ILE A 123 6.62 21.69 -1.84
N THR A 124 6.33 21.23 -0.62
CA THR A 124 5.48 21.96 0.31
C THR A 124 6.27 22.32 1.56
N VAL A 125 6.18 23.58 1.94
CA VAL A 125 6.77 24.11 3.18
C VAL A 125 5.63 24.71 4.01
N ASP A 126 5.39 24.11 5.17
CA ASP A 126 4.37 24.58 6.11
C ASP A 126 5.01 24.72 7.49
N GLY A 127 5.31 25.95 7.87
CA GLY A 127 6.06 26.27 9.07
C GLY A 127 7.43 25.55 9.10
N ASN A 128 7.60 24.67 10.07
CA ASN A 128 8.81 23.86 10.24
C ASN A 128 8.75 22.50 9.52
N THR A 129 7.64 22.18 8.89
CA THR A 129 7.44 20.91 8.19
C THR A 129 7.67 21.09 6.69
N ARG A 130 8.53 20.27 6.12
CA ARG A 130 8.82 20.25 4.69
C ARG A 130 8.51 18.88 4.13
N SER A 131 7.93 18.87 2.94
CA SER A 131 7.65 17.64 2.22
C SER A 131 7.93 17.74 0.73
N ILE A 132 8.25 16.60 0.13
CA ILE A 132 8.51 16.45 -1.30
C ILE A 132 7.56 15.38 -1.84
N LEU A 133 6.85 15.68 -2.91
CA LEU A 133 6.07 14.73 -3.68
C LEU A 133 6.85 14.41 -4.96
N ILE A 134 7.10 13.13 -5.20
CA ILE A 134 7.76 12.64 -6.41
C ILE A 134 6.78 11.82 -7.22
N LYS A 135 6.71 12.10 -8.52
CA LYS A 135 5.99 11.32 -9.52
C LYS A 135 6.97 10.34 -10.20
N HIS A 136 6.58 9.06 -10.26
CA HIS A 136 7.35 8.00 -10.89
C HIS A 136 6.77 7.59 -12.23
N ASP A 137 7.62 7.14 -13.16
CA ASP A 137 7.20 6.70 -14.50
C ASP A 137 6.23 5.51 -14.47
N SER A 138 6.28 4.72 -13.39
CA SER A 138 5.38 3.60 -13.12
C SER A 138 3.94 3.99 -12.72
N GLY A 139 3.62 5.30 -12.70
CA GLY A 139 2.32 5.81 -12.27
C GLY A 139 2.12 5.87 -10.75
N TYR A 140 3.19 5.63 -9.98
CA TYR A 140 3.20 5.83 -8.54
C TYR A 140 3.61 7.25 -8.17
N TYR A 141 3.23 7.65 -6.97
CA TYR A 141 3.67 8.87 -6.30
C TYR A 141 4.22 8.51 -4.93
N SER A 142 5.33 9.11 -4.55
CA SER A 142 5.88 8.98 -3.20
C SER A 142 5.97 10.33 -2.52
N LEU A 143 5.52 10.39 -1.26
CA LEU A 143 5.54 11.59 -0.42
C LEU A 143 6.55 11.40 0.72
N TYR A 144 7.46 12.34 0.83
CA TYR A 144 8.54 12.40 1.83
C TYR A 144 8.28 13.59 2.74
N GLY A 145 7.84 13.35 3.97
CA GLY A 145 7.47 14.40 4.93
C GLY A 145 8.37 14.41 6.16
N GLY A 146 8.26 15.50 6.96
CA GLY A 146 9.09 15.67 8.15
C GLY A 146 10.54 16.01 7.84
N LEU A 147 10.80 16.62 6.67
CA LEU A 147 12.14 17.04 6.29
C LEU A 147 12.55 18.33 7.00
N LYS A 148 13.79 18.37 7.44
CA LYS A 148 14.46 19.55 8.01
C LYS A 148 15.04 20.44 6.90
N GLU A 149 15.60 19.82 5.88
CA GLU A 149 16.23 20.48 4.76
C GLU A 149 15.83 19.80 3.45
N ILE A 150 15.60 20.56 2.40
CA ILE A 150 15.33 20.08 1.05
C ILE A 150 16.53 20.49 0.16
N LEU A 151 17.02 19.53 -0.63
CA LEU A 151 18.21 19.70 -1.48
C LEU A 151 17.88 19.57 -2.98
N VAL A 152 16.60 19.52 -3.32
CA VAL A 152 16.09 19.44 -4.70
C VAL A 152 15.09 20.57 -4.95
N THR A 153 14.78 20.80 -6.22
CA THR A 153 13.76 21.77 -6.65
C THR A 153 12.64 21.07 -7.41
N GLU A 154 11.50 21.74 -7.55
CA GLU A 154 10.40 21.23 -8.36
C GLU A 154 10.84 21.03 -9.81
N ASN A 155 10.38 19.95 -10.43
CA ASN A 155 10.73 19.46 -11.76
C ASN A 155 12.11 18.81 -11.89
N ASP A 156 12.92 18.73 -10.82
CA ASP A 156 14.18 17.98 -10.85
C ASP A 156 13.90 16.49 -11.13
N LYS A 157 14.70 15.90 -12.02
CA LYS A 157 14.76 14.44 -12.21
C LYS A 157 15.64 13.83 -11.14
N VAL A 158 15.12 12.82 -10.46
CA VAL A 158 15.81 12.11 -9.39
C VAL A 158 15.98 10.64 -9.71
N ILE A 159 17.13 10.12 -9.38
CA ILE A 159 17.50 8.70 -9.47
C ILE A 159 17.76 8.16 -8.07
N LEU A 160 17.91 6.85 -7.92
CA LEU A 160 18.08 6.20 -6.61
C LEU A 160 19.19 6.80 -5.74
N ASP A 161 20.27 7.28 -6.36
CA ASP A 161 21.41 7.89 -5.64
C ASP A 161 21.23 9.38 -5.33
N SER A 162 20.19 10.01 -5.83
CA SER A 162 19.89 11.42 -5.55
C SER A 162 19.61 11.62 -4.06
N VAL A 163 20.03 12.75 -3.51
CA VAL A 163 19.71 13.15 -2.14
C VAL A 163 18.59 14.18 -2.20
N LEU A 164 17.42 13.84 -1.65
CA LEU A 164 16.25 14.71 -1.62
C LEU A 164 16.33 15.77 -0.53
N GLY A 165 16.93 15.41 0.61
CA GLY A 165 17.00 16.26 1.77
C GLY A 165 17.52 15.55 3.00
N LYS A 166 17.29 16.18 4.18
CA LYS A 166 17.68 15.63 5.48
C LYS A 166 16.45 15.57 6.39
N THR A 167 16.39 14.54 7.24
CA THR A 167 15.33 14.32 8.20
C THR A 167 15.45 15.21 9.44
N ASN A 168 14.30 15.40 10.11
CA ASN A 168 14.25 15.63 11.55
C ASN A 168 14.37 14.29 12.31
N LYS A 169 13.95 14.25 13.57
CA LYS A 169 13.89 13.02 14.40
C LYS A 169 12.77 12.06 13.99
N THR A 170 11.79 12.52 13.22
CA THR A 170 10.68 11.76 12.65
C THR A 170 10.60 12.00 11.16
N PHE A 171 10.24 10.96 10.44
CA PHE A 171 10.15 10.98 8.99
C PHE A 171 8.85 10.30 8.56
N TYR A 172 8.07 10.99 7.74
CA TYR A 172 6.84 10.46 7.17
C TYR A 172 7.09 9.99 5.73
N PHE A 173 6.60 8.79 5.42
CA PHE A 173 6.64 8.27 4.06
C PHE A 173 5.28 7.73 3.65
N GLU A 174 4.87 8.04 2.43
CA GLU A 174 3.64 7.53 1.84
C GLU A 174 3.88 7.17 0.37
N LEU A 175 3.30 6.04 -0.05
CA LEU A 175 3.27 5.60 -1.43
C LEU A 175 1.83 5.60 -1.91
N ARG A 176 1.57 6.11 -3.12
CA ARG A 176 0.25 6.14 -3.77
C ARG A 176 0.33 5.63 -5.20
N ASN A 177 -0.76 5.07 -5.67
CA ASN A 177 -1.01 4.83 -7.09
C ASN A 177 -2.31 5.56 -7.50
N GLN A 178 -2.82 5.27 -8.70
CA GLN A 178 -4.07 5.87 -9.20
C GLN A 178 -5.31 5.47 -8.37
N ASP A 179 -5.26 4.35 -7.66
CA ASP A 179 -6.35 3.84 -6.83
C ASP A 179 -6.32 4.40 -5.40
N GLY A 180 -5.22 5.04 -4.99
CA GLY A 180 -5.04 5.63 -3.67
C GLY A 180 -3.75 5.21 -2.96
N PRO A 181 -3.70 5.40 -1.62
CA PRO A 181 -2.55 5.02 -0.82
C PRO A 181 -2.28 3.51 -0.85
N VAL A 182 -1.01 3.13 -0.95
CA VAL A 182 -0.53 1.74 -0.98
C VAL A 182 0.26 1.48 0.29
N ASP A 183 0.12 0.28 0.88
CA ASP A 183 0.88 -0.11 2.06
C ASP A 183 2.39 -0.15 1.76
N PRO A 184 3.19 0.74 2.35
CA PRO A 184 4.62 0.78 2.10
C PRO A 184 5.42 -0.18 2.99
N GLN A 185 4.80 -0.95 3.88
CA GLN A 185 5.51 -1.78 4.87
C GLN A 185 6.46 -2.78 4.25
N TYR A 186 6.19 -3.24 3.03
CA TYR A 186 7.06 -4.20 2.33
C TYR A 186 8.44 -3.61 1.97
N ILE A 187 8.58 -2.27 1.93
CA ILE A 187 9.86 -1.58 1.71
C ILE A 187 10.71 -1.59 2.99
N PHE A 188 10.06 -1.67 4.16
CA PHE A 188 10.68 -1.47 5.48
C PHE A 188 10.87 -2.77 6.28
N LYS A 189 10.73 -3.93 5.63
CA LYS A 189 10.94 -5.25 6.25
C LYS A 189 12.38 -5.70 6.16
#